data_bfc4aef2217e71e7b5ab280f998b07ef
#
_entry.id   bfc4aef2217e71e7b5ab280f998b07ef
#
_cell.length_a   1.000
_cell.length_b   1.000
_cell.length_c   1.000
_cell.angle_alpha   90.00
_cell.angle_beta   90.00
_cell.angle_gamma   90.00
#
_symmetry.space_group_name_H-M   'P 1'
#
loop_
_entity.id
_entity.type
_entity.pdbx_description
1 polymer ?
#
loop_
_entity_poly.entity_id
_entity_poly.type
_entity_poly.pdbx_seq_one_letter_code
_entity_poly.pdbx_strand_id
1 'polypeptide(L)'
;MSKGRFGIHGGQYIPETLMNAVLELEEAYNRYKDDPEFNRELTDLLNNYAGRPSRLYYAAHMTEDLGGAKVYLKREDLNHTGAHKINNVLGQVLLAKKMGKTRVIAETGAGQHGVATVSYTHLTLPTNSRV
;
A
#
# COMPACT_ATOMS: atom_id res chain seq x y z
N MET A 1 2.55 1.41 25.49
CA MET A 1 3.78 1.21 24.70
C MET A 1 4.29 2.58 24.28
N SER A 2 5.60 2.81 24.28
CA SER A 2 6.16 4.06 23.76
C SER A 2 5.93 4.13 22.24
N LYS A 3 5.52 5.31 21.75
CA LYS A 3 5.20 5.55 20.34
C LYS A 3 6.34 5.12 19.39
N GLY A 4 6.01 4.32 18.37
CA GLY A 4 6.95 3.83 17.37
C GLY A 4 8.02 2.84 17.88
N ARG A 5 7.84 2.23 19.05
CA ARG A 5 8.81 1.28 19.60
C ARG A 5 8.25 -0.15 19.70
N PHE A 6 9.14 -1.11 19.40
CA PHE A 6 8.91 -2.54 19.47
C PHE A 6 10.00 -3.15 20.38
N GLY A 7 9.77 -3.13 21.69
CA GLY A 7 10.78 -3.45 22.69
C GLY A 7 11.92 -2.42 22.70
N ILE A 8 13.15 -2.87 22.51
CA ILE A 8 14.35 -2.00 22.42
C ILE A 8 14.52 -1.37 21.02
N HIS A 9 13.75 -1.81 20.01
CA HIS A 9 13.87 -1.38 18.62
C HIS A 9 12.85 -0.29 18.29
N GLY A 10 13.15 0.49 17.26
CA GLY A 10 12.26 1.51 16.72
C GLY A 10 12.44 2.88 17.41
N GLY A 11 11.48 3.74 17.18
CA GLY A 11 11.45 5.15 17.60
C GLY A 11 11.01 6.04 16.44
N GLN A 12 10.91 7.33 16.70
CA GLN A 12 10.54 8.34 15.70
C GLN A 12 11.73 9.27 15.47
N TYR A 13 12.57 8.95 14.47
CA TYR A 13 13.79 9.68 14.14
C TYR A 13 13.62 10.35 12.78
N ILE A 14 12.93 11.48 12.76
CA ILE A 14 12.67 12.29 11.57
C ILE A 14 12.97 13.76 11.87
N PRO A 15 13.17 14.61 10.84
CA PRO A 15 13.28 16.05 11.04
C PRO A 15 12.08 16.60 11.82
N GLU A 16 12.35 17.49 12.78
CA GLU A 16 11.32 18.07 13.67
C GLU A 16 10.19 18.75 12.87
N THR A 17 10.51 19.34 11.73
CA THR A 17 9.54 19.97 10.82
C THR A 17 8.47 19.01 10.28
N LEU A 18 8.74 17.69 10.27
CA LEU A 18 7.82 16.65 9.83
C LEU A 18 7.09 15.96 10.99
N MET A 19 7.50 16.21 12.23
CA MET A 19 6.98 15.48 13.39
C MET A 19 5.46 15.64 13.53
N ASN A 20 4.93 16.85 13.34
CA ASN A 20 3.49 17.09 13.43
C ASN A 20 2.69 16.27 12.41
N ALA A 21 3.19 16.16 11.19
CA ALA A 21 2.54 15.35 10.14
C ALA A 21 2.55 13.85 10.48
N VAL A 22 3.63 13.36 11.08
CA VAL A 22 3.74 11.97 11.52
C VAL A 22 2.82 11.67 12.70
N LEU A 23 2.68 12.61 13.64
CA LEU A 23 1.76 12.46 14.77
C LEU A 23 0.30 12.47 14.32
N GLU A 24 -0.06 13.34 13.37
CA GLU A 24 -1.39 13.36 12.73
C GLU A 24 -1.69 12.01 12.04
N LEU A 25 -0.71 11.47 11.31
CA LEU A 25 -0.83 10.17 10.66
C LEU A 25 -0.99 9.03 11.67
N GLU A 26 -0.22 9.03 12.75
CA GLU A 26 -0.31 8.01 13.83
C GLU A 26 -1.70 8.03 14.49
N GLU A 27 -2.24 9.21 14.76
CA GLU A 27 -3.58 9.37 15.31
C GLU A 27 -4.65 8.83 14.35
N ALA A 28 -4.58 9.21 13.08
CA ALA A 28 -5.50 8.73 12.05
C ALA A 28 -5.40 7.21 11.89
N TYR A 29 -4.19 6.66 11.82
CA TYR A 29 -3.99 5.21 11.74
C TYR A 29 -4.62 4.49 12.93
N ASN A 30 -4.38 4.95 14.16
CA ASN A 30 -4.95 4.34 15.36
C ASN A 30 -6.48 4.42 15.40
N ARG A 31 -7.07 5.45 14.79
CA ARG A 31 -8.52 5.62 14.67
C ARG A 31 -9.13 4.65 13.65
N TYR A 32 -8.47 4.48 12.49
CA TYR A 32 -9.07 3.77 11.35
C TYR A 32 -8.65 2.31 11.21
N LYS A 33 -7.51 1.87 11.80
CA LYS A 33 -7.00 0.49 11.65
C LYS A 33 -8.02 -0.60 12.03
N ASP A 34 -8.85 -0.33 13.04
CA ASP A 34 -9.87 -1.26 13.54
C ASP A 34 -11.31 -0.82 13.17
N ASP A 35 -11.45 0.25 12.37
CA ASP A 35 -12.74 0.75 11.92
C ASP A 35 -13.37 -0.20 10.88
N PRO A 36 -14.60 -0.71 11.12
CA PRO A 36 -15.21 -1.70 10.23
C PRO A 36 -15.53 -1.14 8.84
N GLU A 37 -15.86 0.15 8.73
CA GLU A 37 -16.19 0.77 7.45
C GLU A 37 -14.92 0.95 6.62
N PHE A 38 -13.84 1.43 7.24
CA PHE A 38 -12.53 1.55 6.59
C PHE A 38 -12.05 0.19 6.07
N ASN A 39 -12.11 -0.84 6.91
CA ASN A 39 -11.66 -2.18 6.54
C ASN A 39 -12.52 -2.81 5.44
N ARG A 40 -13.82 -2.55 5.42
CA ARG A 40 -14.72 -3.00 4.34
C ARG A 40 -14.38 -2.30 3.02
N GLU A 41 -14.20 -0.97 3.03
CA GLU A 41 -13.81 -0.19 1.84
C GLU A 41 -12.45 -0.63 1.30
N LEU A 42 -11.46 -0.82 2.18
CA LEU A 42 -10.14 -1.33 1.80
C LEU A 42 -10.20 -2.74 1.22
N THR A 43 -10.99 -3.63 1.82
CA THR A 43 -11.17 -5.01 1.33
C THR A 43 -11.83 -5.02 -0.05
N ASP A 44 -12.85 -4.20 -0.25
CA ASP A 44 -13.51 -4.05 -1.56
C ASP A 44 -12.51 -3.59 -2.63
N LEU A 45 -11.72 -2.57 -2.34
CA LEU A 45 -10.68 -2.07 -3.23
C LEU A 45 -9.60 -3.13 -3.54
N LEU A 46 -9.16 -3.88 -2.53
CA LEU A 46 -8.18 -4.93 -2.72
C LEU A 46 -8.72 -6.05 -3.63
N ASN A 47 -9.98 -6.45 -3.45
CA ASN A 47 -10.59 -7.53 -4.21
C ASN A 47 -11.01 -7.09 -5.62
N ASN A 48 -11.69 -5.97 -5.74
CA ASN A 48 -12.36 -5.59 -6.98
C ASN A 48 -11.54 -4.60 -7.84
N TYR A 49 -10.65 -3.83 -7.24
CA TYR A 49 -9.78 -2.92 -7.98
C TYR A 49 -8.36 -3.47 -8.18
N ALA A 50 -7.72 -3.97 -7.11
CA ALA A 50 -6.38 -4.53 -7.20
C ALA A 50 -6.33 -5.94 -7.81
N GLY A 51 -7.42 -6.70 -7.71
CA GLY A 51 -7.49 -8.07 -8.23
C GLY A 51 -6.94 -9.14 -7.28
N ARG A 52 -7.06 -8.89 -5.96
CA ARG A 52 -6.64 -9.86 -4.94
C ARG A 52 -7.77 -10.85 -4.60
N PRO A 53 -7.41 -12.04 -4.05
CA PRO A 53 -6.04 -12.53 -3.83
C PRO A 53 -5.33 -12.87 -5.14
N SER A 54 -4.04 -12.51 -5.24
CA SER A 54 -3.23 -12.88 -6.41
C SER A 54 -3.02 -14.40 -6.47
N ARG A 55 -2.91 -14.92 -7.67
CA ARG A 55 -2.82 -16.35 -7.93
C ARG A 55 -1.46 -16.92 -7.53
N LEU A 56 -1.47 -18.20 -7.17
CA LEU A 56 -0.27 -19.02 -7.01
C LEU A 56 -0.12 -19.91 -8.24
N TYR A 57 1.02 -19.81 -8.93
CA TYR A 57 1.32 -20.56 -10.14
C TYR A 57 2.45 -21.56 -9.90
N TYR A 58 2.23 -22.84 -10.22
CA TYR A 58 3.27 -23.85 -10.15
C TYR A 58 4.18 -23.75 -11.37
N ALA A 59 5.46 -23.45 -11.13
CA ALA A 59 6.48 -23.32 -12.16
C ALA A 59 7.14 -24.70 -12.42
N ALA A 60 6.49 -25.54 -13.22
CA ALA A 60 6.89 -26.93 -13.45
C ALA A 60 8.32 -27.05 -14.02
N HIS A 61 8.60 -26.35 -15.11
CA HIS A 61 9.93 -26.38 -15.75
C HIS A 61 11.04 -25.87 -14.80
N MET A 62 10.79 -24.79 -14.07
CA MET A 62 11.75 -24.29 -13.09
C MET A 62 11.98 -25.30 -11.95
N THR A 63 10.95 -26.00 -11.54
CA THR A 63 11.04 -27.06 -10.52
C THR A 63 11.90 -28.24 -11.01
N GLU A 64 11.72 -28.65 -12.26
CA GLU A 64 12.52 -29.73 -12.89
C GLU A 64 13.98 -29.32 -13.06
N ASP A 65 14.22 -28.15 -13.63
CA ASP A 65 15.58 -27.63 -13.90
C ASP A 65 16.42 -27.48 -12.63
N LEU A 66 15.79 -27.05 -11.53
CA LEU A 66 16.47 -26.88 -10.26
C LEU A 66 16.63 -28.18 -9.46
N GLY A 67 15.88 -29.25 -9.78
CA GLY A 67 15.99 -30.57 -9.17
C GLY A 67 15.79 -30.62 -7.65
N GLY A 68 15.15 -29.61 -7.06
CA GLY A 68 14.98 -29.46 -5.62
C GLY A 68 13.52 -29.33 -5.17
N ALA A 69 13.24 -28.31 -4.39
CA ALA A 69 11.89 -28.03 -3.90
C ALA A 69 10.94 -27.59 -5.02
N LYS A 70 9.65 -27.87 -4.87
CA LYS A 70 8.62 -27.36 -5.79
C LYS A 70 8.56 -25.84 -5.73
N VAL A 71 8.69 -25.19 -6.89
CA VAL A 71 8.68 -23.73 -7.03
C VAL A 71 7.29 -23.25 -7.40
N TYR A 72 6.77 -22.32 -6.59
CA TYR A 72 5.52 -21.64 -6.85
C TYR A 72 5.75 -20.12 -6.92
N LEU A 73 5.14 -19.49 -7.92
CA LEU A 73 5.19 -18.05 -8.12
C LEU A 73 3.92 -17.41 -7.55
N LYS A 74 4.06 -16.52 -6.58
CA LYS A 74 2.98 -15.65 -6.13
C LYS A 74 2.85 -14.50 -7.11
N ARG A 75 1.81 -14.54 -7.95
CA ARG A 75 1.66 -13.72 -9.16
C ARG A 75 1.16 -12.30 -8.84
N GLU A 76 1.97 -11.51 -8.11
CA GLU A 76 1.67 -10.09 -7.83
C GLU A 76 1.79 -9.19 -9.08
N ASP A 77 2.42 -9.70 -10.14
CA ASP A 77 2.46 -9.10 -11.47
C ASP A 77 1.09 -9.04 -12.17
N LEU A 78 0.12 -9.86 -11.73
CA LEU A 78 -1.24 -9.86 -12.25
C LEU A 78 -2.18 -8.89 -11.53
N ASN A 79 -1.70 -8.22 -10.47
CA ASN A 79 -2.46 -7.16 -9.84
C ASN A 79 -2.62 -5.96 -10.79
N HIS A 80 -3.64 -5.16 -10.56
CA HIS A 80 -3.80 -3.89 -11.26
C HIS A 80 -2.51 -3.04 -11.15
N THR A 81 -2.09 -2.42 -12.23
CA THR A 81 -0.79 -1.74 -12.43
C THR A 81 0.44 -2.66 -12.56
N GLY A 82 0.25 -3.98 -12.62
CA GLY A 82 1.30 -4.94 -12.93
C GLY A 82 2.32 -5.20 -11.84
N ALA A 83 2.04 -4.80 -10.59
CA ALA A 83 2.98 -4.95 -9.48
C ALA A 83 2.29 -4.97 -8.10
N HIS A 84 3.05 -5.36 -7.08
CA HIS A 84 2.55 -5.45 -5.70
C HIS A 84 2.29 -4.10 -5.02
N LYS A 85 2.80 -3.01 -5.54
CA LYS A 85 2.71 -1.67 -4.93
C LYS A 85 1.28 -1.15 -4.77
N ILE A 86 0.36 -1.61 -5.61
CA ILE A 86 -1.06 -1.23 -5.51
C ILE A 86 -1.65 -1.59 -4.13
N ASN A 87 -1.22 -2.68 -3.52
CA ASN A 87 -1.70 -3.11 -2.21
C ASN A 87 -1.42 -2.07 -1.12
N ASN A 88 -0.19 -1.55 -1.12
CA ASN A 88 0.24 -0.53 -0.17
C ASN A 88 -0.44 0.82 -0.45
N VAL A 89 -0.49 1.21 -1.72
CA VAL A 89 -1.05 2.49 -2.16
C VAL A 89 -2.52 2.63 -1.80
N LEU A 90 -3.32 1.59 -2.01
CA LEU A 90 -4.76 1.64 -1.68
C LEU A 90 -5.00 1.96 -0.20
N GLY A 91 -4.27 1.30 0.71
CA GLY A 91 -4.38 1.59 2.14
C GLY A 91 -3.93 3.00 2.51
N GLN A 92 -2.80 3.44 1.96
CA GLN A 92 -2.26 4.77 2.26
C GLN A 92 -3.15 5.90 1.71
N VAL A 93 -3.62 5.80 0.47
CA VAL A 93 -4.46 6.84 -0.13
C VAL A 93 -5.84 6.87 0.50
N LEU A 94 -6.41 5.70 0.83
CA LEU A 94 -7.68 5.64 1.56
C LEU A 94 -7.57 6.32 2.92
N LEU A 95 -6.49 6.05 3.67
CA LEU A 95 -6.22 6.72 4.94
C LEU A 95 -6.06 8.22 4.77
N ALA A 96 -5.27 8.66 3.79
CA ALA A 96 -5.09 10.08 3.47
C ALA A 96 -6.42 10.77 3.15
N LYS A 97 -7.31 10.11 2.39
CA LYS A 97 -8.67 10.59 2.09
C LYS A 97 -9.50 10.74 3.37
N LYS A 98 -9.50 9.75 4.27
CA LYS A 98 -10.19 9.82 5.56
C LYS A 98 -9.63 10.92 6.48
N MET A 99 -8.35 11.30 6.32
CA MET A 99 -7.72 12.45 6.96
C MET A 99 -8.09 13.81 6.32
N GLY A 100 -8.91 13.81 5.26
CA GLY A 100 -9.29 15.02 4.54
C GLY A 100 -8.21 15.59 3.62
N LYS A 101 -7.17 14.81 3.31
CA LYS A 101 -6.14 15.24 2.35
C LYS A 101 -6.68 15.23 0.94
N THR A 102 -6.46 16.31 0.21
CA THR A 102 -6.93 16.51 -1.17
C THR A 102 -5.82 16.34 -2.21
N ARG A 103 -4.58 16.21 -1.76
CA ARG A 103 -3.41 16.03 -2.62
C ARG A 103 -2.51 14.93 -2.06
N VAL A 104 -2.10 14.02 -2.92
CA VAL A 104 -1.15 12.95 -2.62
C VAL A 104 0.05 13.09 -3.54
N ILE A 105 1.23 12.94 -2.97
CA ILE A 105 2.50 12.83 -3.71
C ILE A 105 3.10 11.47 -3.41
N ALA A 106 3.74 10.87 -4.41
CA ALA A 106 4.42 9.58 -4.27
C ALA A 106 5.92 9.75 -4.41
N GLU A 107 6.67 9.23 -3.46
CA GLU A 107 8.07 8.92 -3.67
C GLU A 107 8.17 7.58 -4.41
N THR A 108 9.00 7.51 -5.44
CA THR A 108 9.13 6.31 -6.26
C THR A 108 10.54 6.17 -6.84
N GLY A 109 11.17 5.02 -6.63
CA GLY A 109 12.46 4.70 -7.24
C GLY A 109 12.28 4.15 -8.65
N ALA A 110 11.81 2.90 -8.77
CA ALA A 110 11.60 2.20 -10.06
C ALA A 110 10.30 2.55 -10.80
N GLY A 111 9.49 3.49 -10.29
CA GLY A 111 8.24 3.95 -10.92
C GLY A 111 6.98 3.21 -10.47
N GLN A 112 7.05 2.00 -9.97
CA GLN A 112 5.89 1.19 -9.62
C GLN A 112 4.96 1.84 -8.59
N HIS A 113 5.53 2.49 -7.57
CA HIS A 113 4.74 3.18 -6.54
C HIS A 113 4.05 4.41 -7.10
N GLY A 114 4.75 5.17 -7.96
CA GLY A 114 4.19 6.32 -8.66
C GLY A 114 3.01 5.94 -9.55
N VAL A 115 3.17 4.93 -10.40
CA VAL A 115 2.09 4.42 -11.27
C VAL A 115 0.88 3.97 -10.47
N ALA A 116 1.06 3.21 -9.40
CA ALA A 116 -0.04 2.76 -8.54
C ALA A 116 -0.76 3.94 -7.86
N THR A 117 -0.01 4.93 -7.36
CA THR A 117 -0.58 6.13 -6.72
C THR A 117 -1.41 6.95 -7.70
N VAL A 118 -0.87 7.23 -8.88
CA VAL A 118 -1.58 7.99 -9.92
C VAL A 118 -2.86 7.28 -10.37
N SER A 119 -2.79 5.97 -10.61
CA SER A 119 -3.94 5.16 -11.01
C SER A 119 -5.12 5.31 -10.05
N TYR A 120 -4.90 5.23 -8.75
CA TYR A 120 -5.97 5.30 -7.78
C TYR A 120 -6.40 6.75 -7.43
N THR A 121 -5.47 7.69 -7.35
CA THR A 121 -5.80 9.08 -6.98
C THR A 121 -6.64 9.78 -8.06
N HIS A 122 -6.46 9.45 -9.34
CA HIS A 122 -7.30 9.97 -10.42
C HIS A 122 -8.77 9.56 -10.31
N LEU A 123 -9.07 8.44 -9.66
CA LEU A 123 -10.43 7.94 -9.51
C LEU A 123 -11.12 8.47 -8.24
N THR A 124 -10.38 8.94 -7.25
CA THR A 124 -10.91 9.14 -5.89
C THR A 124 -10.73 10.52 -5.30
N LEU A 125 -9.81 11.31 -5.83
CA LEU A 125 -9.58 12.68 -5.39
C LEU A 125 -10.03 13.66 -6.47
N PRO A 126 -10.59 14.83 -6.11
CA PRO A 126 -10.89 15.86 -7.09
C PRO A 126 -9.58 16.30 -7.74
N THR A 127 -9.40 15.90 -9.00
CA THR A 127 -8.18 16.15 -9.74
C THR A 127 -8.17 17.58 -10.27
N ASN A 128 -7.42 18.43 -9.63
CA ASN A 128 -6.74 19.52 -10.28
C ASN A 128 -5.34 19.02 -10.67
N SER A 129 -5.29 17.99 -11.51
CA SER A 129 -4.02 17.48 -12.04
C SER A 129 -3.51 18.45 -13.09
N ARG A 130 -2.68 19.37 -12.65
CA ARG A 130 -1.67 19.94 -13.52
C ARG A 130 -0.40 19.16 -13.28
N VAL A 131 -0.06 18.32 -14.23
CA VAL A 131 1.27 17.74 -14.37
C VAL A 131 2.26 18.88 -14.62
#